data_89f9e312784c881c7a3c23d4e6ecb667
#
_entry.id   89f9e312784c881c7a3c23d4e6ecb667
#
_cell.length_a   1.000
_cell.length_b   1.000
_cell.length_c   1.000
_cell.angle_alpha   90.00
_cell.angle_beta   90.00
_cell.angle_gamma   90.00
#
_symmetry.space_group_name_H-M   'P 1'
#
loop_
_entity.id
_entity.type
_entity.pdbx_description
1 polymer ?
#
loop_
_entity_poly.entity_id
_entity_poly.type
_entity_poly.pdbx_seq_one_letter_code
_entity_poly.pdbx_strand_id
1 'polypeptide(L)'
;MKRLDFIKKIGLATVGLPLLSSFELSNAYLPIADQEEREKFDFELYEYIKKKGLINKFYILPNGNIIKGMYMGDKYGYYSEIVLRYPFYSIYREFYPDGYLSKKRFFYSRGVSFGTSFFYDTKGILKKVDEDRKFGKIKIDYIMKFLEEQGLIDLKTGAGWFDSEFRYTSYSLEYNTIHNHKYWIIEKTKGVKFDPNIHRIEKGEPPLYLPFYWYIDGETGQIYTEEEWKAFKQEAMG
;
A
#
# COMPACT_ATOMS: atom_id res chain seq x y z
N MET A 1 31.46 9.74 -9.00
CA MET A 1 31.40 8.60 -8.05
C MET A 1 31.12 7.37 -8.89
N LYS A 2 31.99 6.35 -8.85
CA LYS A 2 31.83 5.13 -9.66
C LYS A 2 30.71 4.27 -9.06
N ARG A 3 29.91 3.62 -9.93
CA ARG A 3 28.74 2.78 -9.56
C ARG A 3 29.06 1.73 -8.48
N LEU A 4 30.27 1.22 -8.45
CA LEU A 4 30.76 0.28 -7.44
C LEU A 4 30.85 0.87 -6.02
N ASP A 5 31.10 2.18 -5.89
CA ASP A 5 31.21 2.81 -4.56
C ASP A 5 29.84 3.07 -3.94
N PHE A 6 28.81 3.26 -4.79
CA PHE A 6 27.44 3.37 -4.34
C PHE A 6 26.88 2.01 -3.85
N ILE A 7 27.13 0.95 -4.62
CA ILE A 7 26.73 -0.41 -4.24
C ILE A 7 27.44 -0.88 -2.98
N LYS A 8 28.75 -0.57 -2.82
CA LYS A 8 29.49 -0.90 -1.61
C LYS A 8 29.00 -0.17 -0.35
N LYS A 9 28.46 1.04 -0.50
CA LYS A 9 27.84 1.77 0.64
C LYS A 9 26.49 1.21 1.05
N ILE A 10 25.76 0.57 0.15
CA ILE A 10 24.48 -0.08 0.45
C ILE A 10 24.70 -1.52 0.94
N GLY A 11 25.74 -2.22 0.43
CA GLY A 11 26.00 -3.63 0.73
C GLY A 11 26.68 -3.93 2.07
N LEU A 12 26.99 -2.93 2.91
CA LEU A 12 27.67 -3.13 4.19
C LEU A 12 26.79 -2.96 5.43
N ALA A 13 25.48 -2.93 5.27
CA ALA A 13 24.53 -2.96 6.39
C ALA A 13 23.92 -4.35 6.63
N THR A 14 24.69 -5.42 6.42
CA THR A 14 24.41 -6.72 7.05
C THR A 14 24.87 -6.72 8.49
N VAL A 15 24.55 -5.68 9.23
CA VAL A 15 24.54 -5.75 10.69
C VAL A 15 23.17 -6.31 11.04
N GLY A 16 23.17 -7.56 11.53
CA GLY A 16 21.96 -8.20 12.03
C GLY A 16 21.17 -7.24 12.91
N LEU A 17 20.05 -6.77 12.37
CA LEU A 17 19.05 -6.08 13.18
C LEU A 17 18.64 -7.10 14.26
N PRO A 18 18.74 -6.76 15.54
CA PRO A 18 18.18 -7.62 16.56
C PRO A 18 16.71 -7.82 16.19
N LEU A 19 16.25 -9.06 16.22
CA LEU A 19 14.84 -9.42 16.19
C LEU A 19 14.17 -8.66 17.35
N LEU A 20 13.80 -7.41 17.09
CA LEU A 20 12.98 -6.66 18.01
C LEU A 20 11.67 -7.44 18.09
N SER A 21 11.51 -8.05 19.28
CA SER A 21 10.28 -8.69 19.71
C SER A 21 9.10 -7.96 19.10
N SER A 22 8.25 -8.73 18.43
CA SER A 22 6.95 -8.31 17.94
C SER A 22 6.34 -7.29 18.90
N PHE A 23 6.44 -6.01 18.54
CA PHE A 23 5.51 -5.06 19.09
C PHE A 23 4.15 -5.56 18.57
N GLU A 24 3.42 -6.18 19.47
CA GLU A 24 2.01 -6.39 19.25
C GLU A 24 1.44 -5.03 18.92
N LEU A 25 1.22 -4.78 17.61
CA LEU A 25 0.19 -3.87 17.21
C LEU A 25 -1.08 -4.51 17.79
N SER A 26 -1.28 -4.22 19.08
CA SER A 26 -2.51 -4.56 19.73
C SER A 26 -3.62 -4.12 18.78
N ASN A 27 -4.64 -4.92 18.63
CA ASN A 27 -5.88 -4.70 17.89
C ASN A 27 -6.57 -3.35 18.18
N ALA A 28 -5.89 -2.41 18.84
CA ALA A 28 -6.35 -1.11 19.29
C ALA A 28 -6.67 -0.12 18.16
N TYR A 29 -6.32 -0.43 16.90
CA TYR A 29 -6.60 0.47 15.76
C TYR A 29 -7.61 -0.07 14.76
N LEU A 30 -7.97 -1.33 14.85
CA LEU A 30 -9.12 -1.83 14.11
C LEU A 30 -10.35 -1.64 15.02
N PRO A 31 -11.36 -0.89 14.62
CA PRO A 31 -12.61 -0.87 15.36
C PRO A 31 -13.11 -2.31 15.45
N ILE A 32 -13.25 -2.81 16.68
CA ILE A 32 -13.79 -4.14 16.96
C ILE A 32 -15.24 -4.09 16.50
N ALA A 33 -15.49 -4.60 15.31
CA ALA A 33 -16.84 -4.71 14.76
C ALA A 33 -17.53 -5.95 15.32
N ASP A 34 -17.77 -5.96 16.62
CA ASP A 34 -18.76 -6.84 17.21
C ASP A 34 -20.09 -6.07 17.28
N GLN A 35 -21.00 -6.42 16.35
CA GLN A 35 -22.36 -5.92 16.23
C GLN A 35 -22.53 -4.46 15.79
N GLU A 36 -21.66 -3.92 14.94
CA GLU A 36 -21.95 -2.64 14.30
C GLU A 36 -23.11 -2.77 13.31
N GLU A 37 -24.07 -1.86 13.43
CA GLU A 37 -25.10 -1.66 12.42
C GLU A 37 -24.44 -1.50 11.06
N ARG A 38 -24.95 -2.21 10.05
CA ARG A 38 -24.41 -2.18 8.68
C ARG A 38 -24.30 -0.74 8.19
N GLU A 39 -23.09 -0.30 7.86
CA GLU A 39 -22.82 1.08 7.41
C GLU A 39 -23.71 1.45 6.21
N LYS A 40 -24.13 2.71 6.17
CA LYS A 40 -24.87 3.29 5.05
C LYS A 40 -24.03 4.35 4.34
N PHE A 41 -24.30 4.50 3.07
CA PHE A 41 -23.72 5.58 2.27
C PHE A 41 -24.21 6.93 2.80
N ASP A 42 -23.28 7.85 2.98
CA ASP A 42 -23.59 9.21 3.45
C ASP A 42 -24.07 10.08 2.27
N PHE A 43 -25.39 10.06 2.03
CA PHE A 43 -26.00 10.85 0.98
C PHE A 43 -25.92 12.36 1.24
N GLU A 44 -25.95 12.79 2.49
CA GLU A 44 -25.84 14.22 2.83
C GLU A 44 -24.46 14.76 2.48
N LEU A 45 -23.41 14.04 2.88
CA LEU A 45 -22.03 14.36 2.52
C LEU A 45 -21.83 14.30 0.99
N TYR A 46 -22.40 13.31 0.32
CA TYR A 46 -22.31 13.16 -1.12
C TYR A 46 -22.91 14.36 -1.87
N GLU A 47 -24.13 14.77 -1.53
CA GLU A 47 -24.79 15.93 -2.14
C GLU A 47 -24.04 17.23 -1.82
N TYR A 48 -23.49 17.37 -0.61
CA TYR A 48 -22.64 18.50 -0.26
C TYR A 48 -21.38 18.55 -1.14
N ILE A 49 -20.64 17.45 -1.27
CA ILE A 49 -19.42 17.33 -2.10
C ILE A 49 -19.75 17.60 -3.57
N LYS A 50 -20.86 17.05 -4.07
CA LYS A 50 -21.37 17.25 -5.43
C LYS A 50 -21.68 18.72 -5.71
N LYS A 51 -22.42 19.37 -4.83
CA LYS A 51 -22.75 20.81 -4.92
C LYS A 51 -21.52 21.71 -4.94
N LYS A 52 -20.46 21.28 -4.24
CA LYS A 52 -19.16 21.99 -4.23
C LYS A 52 -18.27 21.67 -5.44
N GLY A 53 -18.67 20.78 -6.35
CA GLY A 53 -17.86 20.36 -7.49
C GLY A 53 -16.61 19.56 -7.11
N LEU A 54 -16.66 18.82 -6.00
CA LEU A 54 -15.53 18.09 -5.43
C LEU A 54 -15.60 16.57 -5.64
N ILE A 55 -16.57 16.03 -6.41
CA ILE A 55 -16.76 14.58 -6.60
C ILE A 55 -15.48 13.86 -7.04
N ASN A 56 -14.71 14.46 -7.95
CA ASN A 56 -13.46 13.88 -8.46
C ASN A 56 -12.20 14.47 -7.78
N LYS A 57 -12.39 15.18 -6.67
CA LYS A 57 -11.35 15.79 -5.89
C LYS A 57 -11.25 15.08 -4.53
N PHE A 58 -10.63 15.72 -3.58
CA PHE A 58 -10.61 15.25 -2.20
C PHE A 58 -11.36 16.22 -1.29
N TYR A 59 -11.91 15.68 -0.22
CA TYR A 59 -12.59 16.41 0.83
C TYR A 59 -12.02 16.02 2.19
N ILE A 60 -11.62 17.02 2.97
CA ILE A 60 -11.04 16.78 4.30
C ILE A 60 -12.18 16.70 5.33
N LEU A 61 -12.25 15.56 6.00
CA LEU A 61 -13.20 15.33 7.10
C LEU A 61 -12.79 16.09 8.36
N PRO A 62 -13.73 16.35 9.31
CA PRO A 62 -13.41 16.99 10.58
C PRO A 62 -12.34 16.27 11.41
N ASN A 63 -12.21 14.96 11.27
CA ASN A 63 -11.19 14.13 11.94
C ASN A 63 -9.82 14.17 11.25
N GLY A 64 -9.66 14.96 10.18
CA GLY A 64 -8.44 15.08 9.39
C GLY A 64 -8.26 14.01 8.32
N ASN A 65 -9.11 12.98 8.24
CA ASN A 65 -9.07 12.01 7.16
C ASN A 65 -9.58 12.63 5.85
N ILE A 66 -9.31 12.00 4.74
CA ILE A 66 -9.63 12.52 3.42
C ILE A 66 -10.53 11.57 2.68
N ILE A 67 -11.70 12.05 2.25
CA ILE A 67 -12.53 11.34 1.26
C ILE A 67 -11.98 11.61 -0.13
N LYS A 68 -11.77 10.57 -0.89
CA LYS A 68 -11.33 10.61 -2.28
C LYS A 68 -12.25 9.78 -3.15
N GLY A 69 -12.81 10.40 -4.21
CA GLY A 69 -13.63 9.72 -5.19
C GLY A 69 -14.91 9.15 -4.56
N MET A 70 -15.87 10.01 -4.26
CA MET A 70 -17.18 9.59 -3.76
C MET A 70 -18.19 9.57 -4.90
N TYR A 71 -18.88 8.45 -5.06
CA TYR A 71 -19.83 8.24 -6.15
C TYR A 71 -21.01 7.40 -5.68
N MET A 72 -22.20 7.71 -6.19
CA MET A 72 -23.39 6.88 -6.08
C MET A 72 -24.13 6.88 -7.43
N GLY A 73 -24.42 5.71 -7.94
CA GLY A 73 -25.18 5.48 -9.17
C GLY A 73 -26.20 4.37 -9.02
N ASP A 74 -26.90 4.05 -10.13
CA ASP A 74 -28.03 3.10 -10.12
C ASP A 74 -27.63 1.66 -9.81
N LYS A 75 -26.37 1.30 -9.99
CA LYS A 75 -25.89 -0.08 -9.78
C LYS A 75 -25.09 -0.26 -8.49
N TYR A 76 -24.35 0.77 -8.09
CA TYR A 76 -23.51 0.76 -6.87
C TYR A 76 -23.04 2.16 -6.51
N GLY A 77 -22.60 2.31 -5.27
CA GLY A 77 -21.87 3.46 -4.79
C GLY A 77 -20.50 3.07 -4.26
N TYR A 78 -19.59 4.02 -4.18
CA TYR A 78 -18.30 3.80 -3.53
C TYR A 78 -17.67 5.10 -3.03
N TYR A 79 -16.77 5.00 -2.08
CA TYR A 79 -15.76 6.02 -1.79
C TYR A 79 -14.54 5.41 -1.11
N SER A 80 -13.44 6.16 -1.19
CA SER A 80 -12.21 5.85 -0.45
C SER A 80 -11.95 6.92 0.61
N GLU A 81 -11.65 6.48 1.82
CA GLU A 81 -11.19 7.33 2.90
C GLU A 81 -9.70 7.07 3.12
N ILE A 82 -8.90 8.14 3.17
CA ILE A 82 -7.47 8.09 3.42
C ILE A 82 -7.22 8.51 4.85
N VAL A 83 -6.58 7.64 5.62
CA VAL A 83 -6.17 7.88 7.00
C VAL A 83 -4.73 8.37 6.98
N LEU A 84 -4.52 9.64 7.34
CA LEU A 84 -3.22 10.31 7.32
C LEU A 84 -2.40 10.12 8.61
N ARG A 85 -2.85 9.25 9.50
CA ARG A 85 -2.11 8.86 10.71
C ARG A 85 -1.46 7.51 10.49
N TYR A 86 -0.28 7.31 11.06
CA TYR A 86 0.36 6.00 11.05
C TYR A 86 -0.64 4.89 11.44
N PRO A 87 -0.72 3.78 10.73
CA PRO A 87 0.16 3.31 9.66
C PRO A 87 -0.18 3.75 8.21
N PHE A 88 -0.87 4.87 8.01
CA PHE A 88 -1.16 5.48 6.71
C PHE A 88 -1.81 4.52 5.72
N TYR A 89 -3.10 4.38 5.77
CA TYR A 89 -3.86 3.43 4.95
C TYR A 89 -5.08 4.09 4.32
N SER A 90 -5.68 3.41 3.37
CA SER A 90 -6.97 3.79 2.83
C SER A 90 -8.04 2.75 3.16
N ILE A 91 -9.26 3.22 3.34
CA ILE A 91 -10.45 2.40 3.54
C ILE A 91 -11.29 2.54 2.28
N TYR A 92 -11.48 1.46 1.55
CA TYR A 92 -12.40 1.41 0.43
C TYR A 92 -13.74 0.86 0.86
N ARG A 93 -14.81 1.59 0.55
CA ARG A 93 -16.18 1.17 0.77
C ARG A 93 -16.94 1.11 -0.54
N GLU A 94 -17.74 0.09 -0.69
CA GLU A 94 -18.67 -0.11 -1.80
C GLU A 94 -20.06 -0.37 -1.26
N PHE A 95 -21.08 0.17 -1.92
CA PHE A 95 -22.44 0.16 -1.44
C PHE A 95 -23.38 -0.38 -2.53
N TYR A 96 -24.44 -1.04 -2.12
CA TYR A 96 -25.56 -1.37 -2.98
C TYR A 96 -26.35 -0.09 -3.36
N PRO A 97 -27.24 -0.17 -4.38
CA PRO A 97 -28.06 0.98 -4.79
C PRO A 97 -28.96 1.55 -3.70
N ASP A 98 -29.36 0.71 -2.73
CA ASP A 98 -30.14 1.11 -1.56
C ASP A 98 -29.33 1.85 -0.49
N GLY A 99 -28.04 2.05 -0.74
CA GLY A 99 -27.10 2.73 0.15
C GLY A 99 -26.49 1.87 1.24
N TYR A 100 -26.83 0.59 1.37
CA TYR A 100 -26.19 -0.27 2.34
C TYR A 100 -24.83 -0.77 1.90
N LEU A 101 -23.88 -0.85 2.83
CA LEU A 101 -22.52 -1.33 2.59
C LEU A 101 -22.53 -2.75 1.98
N SER A 102 -21.86 -2.93 0.85
CA SER A 102 -21.62 -4.24 0.25
C SER A 102 -20.21 -4.75 0.56
N LYS A 103 -19.23 -3.82 0.64
CA LYS A 103 -17.83 -4.17 0.86
C LYS A 103 -17.09 -3.09 1.61
N LYS A 104 -16.22 -3.49 2.56
CA LYS A 104 -15.25 -2.61 3.22
C LYS A 104 -13.91 -3.31 3.27
N ARG A 105 -12.87 -2.63 2.78
CA ARG A 105 -11.51 -3.17 2.75
C ARG A 105 -10.50 -2.10 3.13
N PHE A 106 -9.38 -2.53 3.68
CA PHE A 106 -8.27 -1.68 4.10
C PHE A 106 -7.05 -1.94 3.22
N PHE A 107 -6.34 -0.88 2.83
CA PHE A 107 -5.21 -0.98 1.93
C PHE A 107 -4.04 -0.11 2.40
N TYR A 108 -2.84 -0.69 2.44
CA TYR A 108 -1.60 0.07 2.61
C TYR A 108 -1.13 0.71 1.30
N SER A 109 -1.47 0.09 0.17
CA SER A 109 -1.22 0.60 -1.17
C SER A 109 -2.31 0.08 -2.11
N ARG A 110 -2.23 0.42 -3.40
CA ARG A 110 -3.25 0.00 -4.38
C ARG A 110 -3.51 -1.51 -4.43
N GLY A 111 -2.50 -2.33 -4.12
CA GLY A 111 -2.58 -3.80 -4.22
C GLY A 111 -2.57 -4.55 -2.89
N VAL A 112 -2.21 -3.90 -1.79
CA VAL A 112 -1.96 -4.57 -0.51
C VAL A 112 -3.10 -4.34 0.47
N SER A 113 -4.09 -5.24 0.44
CA SER A 113 -5.14 -5.29 1.48
C SER A 113 -4.60 -5.92 2.76
N PHE A 114 -5.12 -5.48 3.92
CA PHE A 114 -4.73 -5.97 5.24
C PHE A 114 -5.92 -5.99 6.21
N GLY A 115 -5.70 -6.56 7.39
CA GLY A 115 -6.69 -6.66 8.44
C GLY A 115 -7.89 -7.51 8.04
N THR A 116 -9.08 -7.14 8.45
CA THR A 116 -10.31 -7.85 8.11
C THR A 116 -11.08 -7.12 7.02
N SER A 117 -11.32 -7.79 5.89
CA SER A 117 -12.26 -7.33 4.86
C SER A 117 -13.67 -7.81 5.18
N PHE A 118 -14.65 -6.94 4.96
CA PHE A 118 -16.07 -7.19 5.23
C PHE A 118 -16.83 -7.22 3.90
N PHE A 119 -17.64 -8.24 3.71
CA PHE A 119 -18.48 -8.42 2.54
C PHE A 119 -19.89 -8.74 3.01
N TYR A 120 -20.86 -7.96 2.57
CA TYR A 120 -22.28 -8.19 2.87
C TYR A 120 -22.99 -8.63 1.58
N ASP A 121 -23.84 -9.62 1.68
CA ASP A 121 -24.76 -9.91 0.59
C ASP A 121 -25.97 -8.96 0.59
N THR A 122 -26.85 -9.10 -0.38
CA THR A 122 -28.06 -8.25 -0.52
C THR A 122 -29.05 -8.43 0.64
N LYS A 123 -28.95 -9.53 1.40
CA LYS A 123 -29.76 -9.81 2.61
C LYS A 123 -29.10 -9.26 3.87
N GLY A 124 -27.89 -8.69 3.77
CA GLY A 124 -27.14 -8.18 4.91
C GLY A 124 -26.33 -9.25 5.67
N ILE A 125 -26.20 -10.45 5.12
CA ILE A 125 -25.37 -11.50 5.73
C ILE A 125 -23.91 -11.14 5.55
N LEU A 126 -23.17 -11.07 6.67
CA LEU A 126 -21.76 -10.69 6.73
C LEU A 126 -20.83 -11.90 6.50
N LYS A 127 -19.88 -11.74 5.58
CA LYS A 127 -18.69 -12.58 5.44
C LYS A 127 -17.45 -11.75 5.80
N LYS A 128 -16.67 -12.22 6.77
CA LYS A 128 -15.38 -11.64 7.14
C LYS A 128 -14.24 -12.43 6.45
N VAL A 129 -13.22 -11.72 5.96
CA VAL A 129 -12.00 -12.31 5.37
C VAL A 129 -10.79 -11.72 6.05
N ASP A 130 -9.99 -12.56 6.69
CA ASP A 130 -8.70 -12.17 7.26
C ASP A 130 -7.66 -12.04 6.13
N GLU A 131 -7.35 -10.82 5.76
CA GLU A 131 -6.38 -10.50 4.70
C GLU A 131 -4.93 -10.71 5.15
N ASP A 132 -4.67 -10.73 6.46
CA ASP A 132 -3.31 -10.83 7.00
C ASP A 132 -2.74 -12.25 6.92
N ARG A 133 -3.59 -13.25 6.68
CA ARG A 133 -3.16 -14.65 6.49
C ARG A 133 -2.20 -14.84 5.33
N LYS A 134 -2.27 -13.96 4.32
CA LYS A 134 -1.34 -14.04 3.17
C LYS A 134 0.08 -13.67 3.56
N PHE A 135 0.26 -12.77 4.53
CA PHE A 135 1.58 -12.26 4.91
C PHE A 135 2.38 -13.32 5.66
N GLY A 136 3.70 -13.31 5.44
CA GLY A 136 4.67 -14.07 6.22
C GLY A 136 4.92 -13.44 7.60
N LYS A 137 6.08 -13.71 8.17
CA LYS A 137 6.51 -13.12 9.45
C LYS A 137 6.80 -11.63 9.33
N ILE A 138 7.28 -11.20 8.16
CA ILE A 138 7.56 -9.79 7.88
C ILE A 138 6.25 -9.08 7.58
N LYS A 139 5.85 -8.18 8.46
CA LYS A 139 4.62 -7.39 8.38
C LYS A 139 4.92 -5.98 7.88
N ILE A 140 3.85 -5.25 7.62
CA ILE A 140 3.93 -3.88 7.07
C ILE A 140 4.82 -2.95 7.90
N ASP A 141 4.83 -3.10 9.23
CA ASP A 141 5.65 -2.24 10.11
C ASP A 141 7.15 -2.34 9.80
N TYR A 142 7.63 -3.54 9.47
CA TYR A 142 8.99 -3.72 9.00
C TYR A 142 9.23 -2.94 7.71
N ILE A 143 8.31 -3.05 6.76
CA ILE A 143 8.40 -2.37 5.47
C ILE A 143 8.35 -0.85 5.64
N MET A 144 7.49 -0.36 6.53
CA MET A 144 7.40 1.08 6.81
C MET A 144 8.70 1.62 7.40
N LYS A 145 9.31 0.91 8.36
CA LYS A 145 10.62 1.27 8.92
C LYS A 145 11.71 1.23 7.86
N PHE A 146 11.72 0.19 7.04
CA PHE A 146 12.66 0.09 5.92
C PHE A 146 12.54 1.29 4.97
N LEU A 147 11.32 1.70 4.60
CA LEU A 147 11.08 2.86 3.74
C LEU A 147 11.57 4.17 4.40
N GLU A 148 11.41 4.32 5.71
CA GLU A 148 11.94 5.46 6.47
C GLU A 148 13.47 5.46 6.48
N GLU A 149 14.11 4.32 6.74
CA GLU A 149 15.57 4.16 6.70
C GLU A 149 16.15 4.47 5.31
N GLN A 150 15.38 4.19 4.24
CA GLN A 150 15.73 4.58 2.88
C GLN A 150 15.46 6.06 2.58
N GLY A 151 14.93 6.83 3.53
CA GLY A 151 14.58 8.25 3.37
C GLY A 151 13.42 8.49 2.39
N LEU A 152 12.56 7.48 2.20
CA LEU A 152 11.42 7.57 1.29
C LEU A 152 10.17 8.12 1.94
N ILE A 153 10.01 7.85 3.23
CA ILE A 153 8.87 8.33 4.05
C ILE A 153 9.37 8.85 5.38
N ASP A 154 8.53 9.61 6.04
CA ASP A 154 8.68 10.05 7.43
C ASP A 154 7.48 9.49 8.22
N LEU A 155 7.74 8.56 9.13
CA LEU A 155 6.68 7.87 9.89
C LEU A 155 5.95 8.79 10.87
N LYS A 156 6.56 9.88 11.27
CA LYS A 156 5.95 10.85 12.19
C LYS A 156 4.94 11.74 11.49
N THR A 157 5.26 12.18 10.27
CA THR A 157 4.46 13.17 9.54
C THR A 157 3.65 12.56 8.41
N GLY A 158 3.99 11.34 7.94
CA GLY A 158 3.43 10.73 6.73
C GLY A 158 3.97 11.32 5.44
N ALA A 159 4.93 12.24 5.51
CA ALA A 159 5.57 12.76 4.31
C ALA A 159 6.20 11.63 3.50
N GLY A 160 6.05 11.68 2.18
CA GLY A 160 6.53 10.65 1.27
C GLY A 160 5.55 9.47 1.04
N TRP A 161 4.54 9.25 1.90
CA TRP A 161 3.54 8.20 1.70
C TRP A 161 2.48 8.59 0.67
N PHE A 162 2.00 9.83 0.74
CA PHE A 162 1.10 10.41 -0.25
C PHE A 162 1.71 11.70 -0.82
N ASP A 163 1.41 12.01 -2.08
CA ASP A 163 1.71 13.30 -2.68
C ASP A 163 0.68 14.36 -2.27
N SER A 164 0.86 15.60 -2.75
CA SER A 164 -0.05 16.72 -2.48
C SER A 164 -1.47 16.52 -3.01
N GLU A 165 -1.69 15.54 -3.87
CA GLU A 165 -3.00 15.14 -4.39
C GLU A 165 -3.50 13.85 -3.74
N PHE A 166 -2.90 13.45 -2.61
CA PHE A 166 -3.22 12.23 -1.87
C PHE A 166 -3.21 10.95 -2.74
N ARG A 167 -2.27 10.91 -3.68
CA ARG A 167 -1.94 9.69 -4.40
C ARG A 167 -0.74 9.04 -3.71
N TYR A 168 -0.64 7.74 -3.78
CA TYR A 168 0.58 7.06 -3.40
C TYR A 168 1.74 7.61 -4.23
N THR A 169 2.84 7.94 -3.54
CA THR A 169 3.95 8.66 -4.11
C THR A 169 4.86 7.82 -5.02
N SER A 170 6.10 8.24 -5.15
CA SER A 170 7.11 7.76 -6.07
C SER A 170 7.54 6.29 -5.88
N TYR A 171 6.82 5.53 -5.08
CA TYR A 171 6.99 4.09 -4.96
C TYR A 171 5.63 3.38 -4.94
N SER A 172 5.61 2.12 -5.36
CA SER A 172 4.49 1.21 -5.16
C SER A 172 4.91 0.09 -4.21
N LEU A 173 3.94 -0.44 -3.50
CA LEU A 173 4.11 -1.55 -2.60
C LEU A 173 3.20 -2.68 -3.04
N GLU A 174 3.78 -3.86 -3.21
CA GLU A 174 3.06 -5.08 -3.55
C GLU A 174 3.46 -6.20 -2.60
N TYR A 175 2.60 -7.17 -2.45
CA TYR A 175 2.88 -8.42 -1.77
C TYR A 175 2.50 -9.58 -2.66
N ASN A 176 3.42 -10.49 -2.87
CA ASN A 176 3.23 -11.59 -3.81
C ASN A 176 3.77 -12.92 -3.25
N THR A 177 3.26 -14.04 -3.80
CA THR A 177 3.76 -15.38 -3.51
C THR A 177 4.25 -15.99 -4.82
N ILE A 178 5.54 -16.32 -4.87
CA ILE A 178 6.20 -16.89 -6.04
C ILE A 178 6.82 -18.23 -5.58
N HIS A 179 6.44 -19.34 -6.21
CA HIS A 179 6.91 -20.70 -5.86
C HIS A 179 6.80 -21.02 -4.35
N ASN A 180 5.67 -20.67 -3.73
CA ASN A 180 5.40 -20.80 -2.28
C ASN A 180 6.25 -19.91 -1.36
N HIS A 181 7.12 -19.07 -1.90
CA HIS A 181 7.83 -18.04 -1.15
C HIS A 181 7.09 -16.72 -1.19
N LYS A 182 7.03 -16.03 -0.07
CA LYS A 182 6.31 -14.79 0.13
C LYS A 182 7.26 -13.60 0.07
N TYR A 183 6.91 -12.55 -0.65
CA TYR A 183 7.76 -11.38 -0.84
C TYR A 183 6.97 -10.09 -0.79
N TRP A 184 7.60 -9.08 -0.19
CA TRP A 184 7.26 -7.70 -0.39
C TRP A 184 8.07 -7.17 -1.57
N ILE A 185 7.40 -6.47 -2.47
CA ILE A 185 8.01 -5.86 -3.64
C ILE A 185 7.78 -4.37 -3.53
N ILE A 186 8.87 -3.61 -3.50
CA ILE A 186 8.84 -2.15 -3.43
C ILE A 186 9.45 -1.64 -4.72
N GLU A 187 8.66 -0.92 -5.51
CA GLU A 187 9.11 -0.25 -6.71
C GLU A 187 9.24 1.25 -6.45
N LYS A 188 10.41 1.80 -6.64
CA LYS A 188 10.64 3.24 -6.67
C LYS A 188 10.61 3.72 -8.11
N THR A 189 9.53 4.39 -8.51
CA THR A 189 9.26 4.79 -9.90
C THR A 189 10.28 5.79 -10.47
N LYS A 190 10.91 6.61 -9.61
CA LYS A 190 12.02 7.50 -9.99
C LYS A 190 13.31 7.03 -9.32
N GLY A 191 13.79 5.84 -9.68
CA GLY A 191 14.96 5.25 -9.06
C GLY A 191 16.26 5.85 -9.58
N VAL A 192 16.73 5.39 -10.71
CA VAL A 192 18.01 5.79 -11.31
C VAL A 192 17.76 6.69 -12.53
N LYS A 193 18.48 7.83 -12.60
CA LYS A 193 18.40 8.68 -13.78
C LYS A 193 18.85 7.87 -14.99
N PHE A 194 18.08 7.91 -16.06
CA PHE A 194 18.40 7.22 -17.29
C PHE A 194 19.69 7.79 -17.90
N ASP A 195 20.64 6.90 -18.26
CA ASP A 195 21.86 7.23 -18.97
C ASP A 195 21.91 6.38 -20.24
N PRO A 196 21.83 6.98 -21.45
CA PRO A 196 21.82 6.26 -22.71
C PRO A 196 23.13 5.49 -22.99
N ASN A 197 24.24 5.85 -22.34
CA ASN A 197 25.51 5.15 -22.51
C ASN A 197 25.56 3.81 -21.74
N ILE A 198 24.71 3.67 -20.70
CA ILE A 198 24.67 2.50 -19.81
C ILE A 198 23.42 1.65 -20.08
N HIS A 199 22.32 2.31 -20.44
CA HIS A 199 21.02 1.68 -20.58
C HIS A 199 20.64 1.55 -22.05
N ARG A 200 20.36 0.34 -22.50
CA ARG A 200 19.83 0.10 -23.84
C ARG A 200 18.32 0.26 -23.84
N ILE A 201 17.80 0.96 -24.86
CA ILE A 201 16.38 1.03 -25.16
C ILE A 201 16.15 0.33 -26.48
N GLU A 202 15.25 -0.63 -26.46
CA GLU A 202 14.93 -1.38 -27.68
C GLU A 202 13.92 -0.66 -28.58
N LYS A 203 13.04 0.15 -28.03
CA LYS A 203 12.03 0.94 -28.78
C LYS A 203 11.51 2.14 -27.96
N GLY A 204 11.35 3.30 -28.62
CA GLY A 204 10.67 4.49 -28.09
C GLY A 204 11.58 5.54 -27.46
N GLU A 205 10.99 6.59 -26.90
CA GLU A 205 11.73 7.62 -26.17
C GLU A 205 12.22 7.07 -24.81
N PRO A 206 13.47 7.38 -24.42
CA PRO A 206 14.01 6.90 -23.16
C PRO A 206 13.24 7.50 -21.97
N PRO A 207 12.91 6.70 -20.96
CA PRO A 207 12.36 7.25 -19.73
C PRO A 207 13.40 8.13 -19.05
N LEU A 208 12.95 9.21 -18.43
CA LEU A 208 13.84 10.10 -17.66
C LEU A 208 14.51 9.39 -16.48
N TYR A 209 13.83 8.42 -15.90
CA TYR A 209 14.31 7.59 -14.80
C TYR A 209 13.91 6.14 -15.02
N LEU A 210 14.78 5.22 -14.60
CA LEU A 210 14.48 3.80 -14.50
C LEU A 210 13.86 3.49 -13.12
N PRO A 211 12.90 2.59 -13.02
CA PRO A 211 12.41 2.11 -11.73
C PRO A 211 13.54 1.37 -11.00
N PHE A 212 13.46 1.40 -9.69
CA PHE A 212 14.34 0.64 -8.82
C PHE A 212 13.49 -0.25 -7.92
N TYR A 213 13.90 -1.51 -7.74
CA TYR A 213 13.16 -2.49 -6.99
C TYR A 213 13.92 -3.00 -5.78
N TRP A 214 13.21 -3.21 -4.69
CA TRP A 214 13.63 -4.04 -3.57
C TRP A 214 12.66 -5.22 -3.46
N TYR A 215 13.21 -6.38 -3.25
CA TYR A 215 12.46 -7.60 -2.98
C TYR A 215 12.84 -8.05 -1.57
N ILE A 216 11.86 -8.12 -0.67
CA ILE A 216 12.08 -8.45 0.73
C ILE A 216 11.37 -9.77 1.00
N ASP A 217 12.13 -10.79 1.41
CA ASP A 217 11.57 -12.08 1.78
C ASP A 217 10.60 -11.92 2.95
N GLY A 218 9.39 -12.41 2.78
CA GLY A 218 8.29 -12.25 3.73
C GLY A 218 8.42 -13.07 5.01
N GLU A 219 9.34 -14.04 5.05
CA GLU A 219 9.59 -14.88 6.23
C GLU A 219 10.86 -14.47 6.98
N THR A 220 11.92 -14.08 6.27
CA THR A 220 13.23 -13.79 6.86
C THR A 220 13.55 -12.31 6.94
N GLY A 221 12.94 -11.48 6.09
CA GLY A 221 13.27 -10.06 5.93
C GLY A 221 14.53 -9.83 5.09
N GLN A 222 15.09 -10.86 4.47
CA GLN A 222 16.24 -10.71 3.59
C GLN A 222 15.86 -9.82 2.40
N ILE A 223 16.72 -8.85 2.08
CA ILE A 223 16.54 -7.89 1.02
C ILE A 223 17.39 -8.33 -0.17
N TYR A 224 16.76 -8.41 -1.33
CA TYR A 224 17.41 -8.73 -2.59
C TYR A 224 17.40 -7.52 -3.51
N THR A 225 18.51 -7.30 -4.21
CA THR A 225 18.55 -6.43 -5.38
C THR A 225 17.83 -7.10 -6.57
N GLU A 226 17.59 -6.36 -7.62
CA GLU A 226 16.96 -6.92 -8.83
C GLU A 226 17.81 -8.05 -9.46
N GLU A 227 19.14 -7.93 -9.40
CA GLU A 227 20.07 -8.92 -9.93
C GLU A 227 20.05 -10.21 -9.10
N GLU A 228 20.14 -10.10 -7.77
CA GLU A 228 20.04 -11.23 -6.84
C GLU A 228 18.67 -11.91 -6.95
N TRP A 229 17.61 -11.12 -7.10
CA TRP A 229 16.26 -11.64 -7.28
C TRP A 229 16.08 -12.43 -8.57
N LYS A 230 16.68 -11.97 -9.69
CA LYS A 230 16.68 -12.68 -10.97
C LYS A 230 17.40 -14.02 -10.85
N ALA A 231 18.57 -14.04 -10.19
CA ALA A 231 19.33 -15.26 -9.93
C ALA A 231 18.52 -16.26 -9.08
N PHE A 232 17.94 -15.78 -7.97
CA PHE A 232 17.05 -16.59 -7.12
C PHE A 232 15.88 -17.21 -7.89
N LYS A 233 15.20 -16.45 -8.75
CA LYS A 233 14.10 -16.97 -9.57
C LYS A 233 14.56 -18.09 -10.51
N GLN A 234 15.74 -17.96 -11.11
CA GLN A 234 16.27 -18.97 -12.01
C GLN A 234 16.57 -20.28 -11.26
N GLU A 235 17.15 -20.21 -10.08
CA GLU A 235 17.40 -21.37 -9.22
C GLU A 235 16.10 -22.05 -8.75
N ALA A 236 15.07 -21.27 -8.45
CA ALA A 236 13.77 -21.80 -8.01
C ALA A 236 12.94 -22.42 -9.13
N MET A 237 13.27 -22.16 -10.40
CA MET A 237 12.57 -22.69 -11.58
C MET A 237 13.28 -23.90 -12.22
N GLY A 238 14.51 -24.21 -11.83
CA GLY A 238 15.30 -25.37 -12.30
C GLY A 238 15.09 -26.58 -11.43
#